data_bdb622fddd0105212758dcfdd199bc86
#
_entry.id   bdb622fddd0105212758dcfdd199bc86
#
_cell.length_a   1.000
_cell.length_b   1.000
_cell.length_c   1.000
_cell.angle_alpha   90.00
_cell.angle_beta   90.00
_cell.angle_gamma   90.00
#
_symmetry.space_group_name_H-M   'P 1'
#
loop_
_entity.id
_entity.type
_entity.pdbx_description
1 polymer ?
#
loop_
_entity_poly.entity_id
_entity_poly.type
_entity_poly.pdbx_seq_one_letter_code
_entity_poly.pdbx_strand_id
1 'polypeptide(L)'
;MANNQKMRTESDLLGSVELPADVLYGVQTLRGIENFRISKFHLNEYPLFIKGLAITKLGAAEANHKLGLLTDEKFNAIAQACREIMDGKHHDAFPVDMIQGGAGTTTNMNANEVIANRALEIMGHQYGEYQYCSPNDDVNCAQSTNDAYPTAIHLGMYATHLKLVEHLKQLIESFEKKAAEFADVLKMGRTQLEDAVPMTLGQTFHGFASILRDEIVHLNEAAEDFLTINMGATAIGTGICAEPGYAELCTENIARITGWKIRLTGDLVGATSDTSCLVGYASAMKRVAVKMNKICNDLRLLSSGPRCGLGEFNLPARQPGSSIMPGKVNPVIPEVMNQIAFKVIGNELCVTMADEAAQMELNAMEPVMAQCDFESAELLMNGFDTLRTLCVDGITANRERCADYVKNSIGVVTALNPIIGYKNSTKIAKEALATGRGVYDLVLEHGILSKEELDTILKPENMIRPVKLNIKPRK
;
A
#
# COMPACT_ATOMS: atom_id res chain seq x y z
N MET A 1 -20.19 26.88 31.32
CA MET A 1 -21.57 26.82 30.80
C MET A 1 -21.88 25.34 30.65
N ALA A 2 -22.80 24.77 31.43
CA ALA A 2 -23.22 23.39 31.25
C ALA A 2 -23.89 23.29 29.87
N ASN A 3 -23.32 22.50 28.99
CA ASN A 3 -23.89 22.19 27.66
C ASN A 3 -25.19 21.43 27.93
N ASN A 4 -26.35 22.08 27.67
CA ASN A 4 -27.66 21.47 27.86
C ASN A 4 -27.95 20.51 26.66
N GLN A 5 -27.03 19.53 26.42
CA GLN A 5 -27.17 18.57 25.36
C GLN A 5 -28.34 17.66 25.69
N LYS A 6 -29.30 17.55 24.78
CA LYS A 6 -30.42 16.63 24.94
C LYS A 6 -29.88 15.19 24.92
N MET A 7 -30.28 14.39 25.90
CA MET A 7 -29.88 12.99 26.03
C MET A 7 -31.05 12.09 25.65
N ARG A 8 -30.74 10.86 25.22
CA ARG A 8 -31.68 9.77 25.08
C ARG A 8 -31.18 8.54 25.83
N THR A 9 -32.08 7.74 26.34
CA THR A 9 -31.77 6.48 27.02
C THR A 9 -31.90 5.33 26.06
N GLU A 10 -30.86 4.50 25.96
CA GLU A 10 -30.91 3.23 25.27
C GLU A 10 -30.51 2.10 26.22
N SER A 11 -30.92 0.87 25.91
CA SER A 11 -30.68 -0.30 26.75
C SER A 11 -30.22 -1.50 25.94
N ASP A 12 -29.32 -2.27 26.50
CA ASP A 12 -28.88 -3.57 26.04
C ASP A 12 -28.91 -4.62 27.17
N LEU A 13 -28.32 -5.80 26.94
CA LEU A 13 -28.24 -6.87 27.96
C LEU A 13 -27.55 -6.44 29.24
N LEU A 14 -26.67 -5.45 29.20
CA LEU A 14 -25.90 -4.95 30.35
C LEU A 14 -26.60 -3.82 31.10
N GLY A 15 -27.76 -3.34 30.61
CA GLY A 15 -28.54 -2.28 31.23
C GLY A 15 -28.65 -1.01 30.41
N SER A 16 -29.24 0.02 31.00
CA SER A 16 -29.52 1.30 30.35
C SER A 16 -28.37 2.28 30.47
N VAL A 17 -28.15 3.06 29.42
CA VAL A 17 -27.17 4.16 29.40
C VAL A 17 -27.79 5.41 28.74
N GLU A 18 -27.27 6.57 29.14
CA GLU A 18 -27.60 7.86 28.53
C GLU A 18 -26.57 8.21 27.47
N LEU A 19 -27.01 8.60 26.28
CA LEU A 19 -26.17 9.07 25.21
C LEU A 19 -26.76 10.32 24.56
N PRO A 20 -25.95 11.16 23.85
CA PRO A 20 -26.45 12.34 23.18
C PRO A 20 -27.58 11.98 22.22
N ALA A 21 -28.66 12.75 22.23
CA ALA A 21 -29.86 12.44 21.43
C ALA A 21 -29.67 12.63 19.92
N ASP A 22 -28.63 13.35 19.53
CA ASP A 22 -28.30 13.74 18.15
C ASP A 22 -27.27 12.84 17.46
N VAL A 23 -26.65 11.87 18.19
CA VAL A 23 -25.70 10.95 17.56
C VAL A 23 -26.42 9.77 16.91
N LEU A 24 -25.92 9.33 15.73
CA LEU A 24 -26.48 8.21 15.01
C LEU A 24 -26.12 6.83 15.60
N TYR A 25 -25.01 6.72 16.33
CA TYR A 25 -24.67 5.47 16.99
C TYR A 25 -25.51 5.26 18.26
N GLY A 26 -25.53 4.02 18.76
CA GLY A 26 -26.34 3.63 19.91
C GLY A 26 -25.50 3.12 21.09
N VAL A 27 -26.19 2.38 21.98
CA VAL A 27 -25.64 1.91 23.26
C VAL A 27 -24.41 1.01 23.12
N GLN A 28 -24.39 0.09 22.14
CA GLN A 28 -23.26 -0.83 21.98
C GLN A 28 -22.00 -0.11 21.46
N THR A 29 -22.17 0.84 20.56
CA THR A 29 -21.07 1.72 20.14
C THR A 29 -20.54 2.54 21.30
N LEU A 30 -21.43 3.13 22.14
CA LEU A 30 -20.98 3.89 23.32
C LEU A 30 -20.14 3.01 24.26
N ARG A 31 -20.58 1.79 24.53
CA ARG A 31 -19.77 0.84 25.33
C ARG A 31 -18.43 0.52 24.70
N GLY A 32 -18.39 0.38 23.37
CA GLY A 32 -17.15 0.17 22.63
C GLY A 32 -16.18 1.36 22.76
N ILE A 33 -16.68 2.59 22.65
CA ILE A 33 -15.89 3.81 22.85
C ILE A 33 -15.33 3.88 24.29
N GLU A 34 -16.12 3.47 25.29
CA GLU A 34 -15.70 3.47 26.69
C GLU A 34 -14.67 2.38 26.99
N ASN A 35 -14.83 1.19 26.42
CA ASN A 35 -13.96 0.04 26.62
C ASN A 35 -12.62 0.16 25.89
N PHE A 36 -12.62 0.71 24.67
CA PHE A 36 -11.46 0.69 23.76
C PHE A 36 -10.98 2.11 23.46
N ARG A 37 -10.31 2.73 24.41
CA ARG A 37 -9.54 3.98 24.25
C ARG A 37 -8.06 3.65 24.14
N ILE A 38 -7.71 2.88 23.10
CA ILE A 38 -6.41 2.21 23.00
C ILE A 38 -5.47 2.99 22.11
N SER A 39 -5.95 3.46 20.96
CA SER A 39 -5.12 4.08 19.93
C SER A 39 -5.67 5.41 19.45
N LYS A 40 -5.04 5.98 18.44
CA LYS A 40 -5.53 7.15 17.68
C LYS A 40 -6.18 6.75 16.35
N PHE A 41 -6.25 5.46 16.07
CA PHE A 41 -6.79 4.93 14.83
C PHE A 41 -8.27 4.64 15.00
N HIS A 42 -9.12 5.57 14.61
CA HIS A 42 -10.56 5.42 14.67
C HIS A 42 -11.13 5.04 13.31
N LEU A 43 -12.26 4.33 13.30
CA LEU A 43 -12.87 3.82 12.08
C LEU A 43 -13.22 4.92 11.08
N ASN A 44 -13.61 6.11 11.55
CA ASN A 44 -13.92 7.28 10.70
C ASN A 44 -12.73 7.79 9.88
N GLU A 45 -11.50 7.42 10.21
CA GLU A 45 -10.31 7.71 9.42
C GLU A 45 -10.16 6.77 8.19
N TYR A 46 -10.95 5.70 8.12
CA TYR A 46 -10.88 4.67 7.08
C TYR A 46 -12.16 4.61 6.22
N PRO A 47 -12.40 5.60 5.35
CA PRO A 47 -13.67 5.74 4.62
C PRO A 47 -13.97 4.56 3.69
N LEU A 48 -12.96 3.86 3.16
CA LEU A 48 -13.17 2.69 2.31
C LEU A 48 -13.59 1.46 3.12
N PHE A 49 -13.18 1.35 4.38
CA PHE A 49 -13.67 0.31 5.27
C PHE A 49 -15.14 0.56 5.66
N ILE A 50 -15.50 1.80 6.01
CA ILE A 50 -16.90 2.17 6.26
C ILE A 50 -17.77 1.87 5.03
N LYS A 51 -17.26 2.19 3.84
CA LYS A 51 -17.95 1.83 2.58
C LYS A 51 -18.13 0.32 2.44
N GLY A 52 -17.11 -0.48 2.79
CA GLY A 52 -17.19 -1.95 2.84
C GLY A 52 -18.29 -2.44 3.78
N LEU A 53 -18.40 -1.87 4.99
CA LEU A 53 -19.49 -2.16 5.93
C LEU A 53 -20.87 -1.85 5.31
N ALA A 54 -21.03 -0.66 4.72
CA ALA A 54 -22.31 -0.28 4.12
C ALA A 54 -22.71 -1.16 2.93
N ILE A 55 -21.76 -1.57 2.08
CA ILE A 55 -21.98 -2.51 0.97
C ILE A 55 -22.42 -3.87 1.50
N THR A 56 -21.76 -4.39 2.54
CA THR A 56 -22.09 -5.65 3.19
C THR A 56 -23.53 -5.62 3.72
N LYS A 57 -23.88 -4.55 4.45
CA LYS A 57 -25.24 -4.40 5.02
C LYS A 57 -26.32 -4.20 3.94
N LEU A 58 -26.00 -3.50 2.86
CA LEU A 58 -26.93 -3.36 1.73
C LEU A 58 -27.16 -4.70 1.03
N GLY A 59 -26.09 -5.46 0.75
CA GLY A 59 -26.21 -6.80 0.15
C GLY A 59 -27.01 -7.77 0.99
N ALA A 60 -26.82 -7.73 2.31
CA ALA A 60 -27.60 -8.52 3.28
C ALA A 60 -29.07 -8.09 3.35
N ALA A 61 -29.35 -6.78 3.39
CA ALA A 61 -30.72 -6.26 3.42
C ALA A 61 -31.50 -6.64 2.15
N GLU A 62 -30.87 -6.56 0.97
CA GLU A 62 -31.50 -7.01 -0.30
C GLU A 62 -31.79 -8.52 -0.29
N ALA A 63 -30.89 -9.34 0.25
CA ALA A 63 -31.11 -10.78 0.39
C ALA A 63 -32.28 -11.09 1.35
N ASN A 64 -32.28 -10.48 2.53
CA ASN A 64 -33.31 -10.64 3.53
C ASN A 64 -34.69 -10.15 3.05
N HIS A 65 -34.73 -9.04 2.31
CA HIS A 65 -35.97 -8.55 1.69
C HIS A 65 -36.50 -9.54 0.65
N LYS A 66 -35.66 -10.07 -0.22
CA LYS A 66 -36.02 -11.06 -1.23
C LYS A 66 -36.52 -12.39 -0.60
N LEU A 67 -35.97 -12.73 0.57
CA LEU A 67 -36.40 -13.91 1.36
C LEU A 67 -37.62 -13.64 2.25
N GLY A 68 -38.16 -12.42 2.25
CA GLY A 68 -39.37 -12.07 3.00
C GLY A 68 -39.17 -11.79 4.49
N LEU A 69 -37.88 -11.58 4.92
CA LEU A 69 -37.52 -11.28 6.31
C LEU A 69 -37.60 -9.79 6.65
N LEU A 70 -37.53 -8.91 5.64
CA LEU A 70 -37.70 -7.47 5.79
C LEU A 70 -38.91 -6.98 5.00
N THR A 71 -39.70 -6.08 5.61
CA THR A 71 -40.77 -5.37 4.91
C THR A 71 -40.19 -4.35 3.91
N ASP A 72 -41.00 -3.97 2.90
CA ASP A 72 -40.61 -2.95 1.92
C ASP A 72 -40.19 -1.64 2.59
N GLU A 73 -40.89 -1.19 3.62
CA GLU A 73 -40.63 0.03 4.35
C GLU A 73 -39.24 0.01 5.02
N LYS A 74 -38.95 -1.04 5.82
CA LYS A 74 -37.65 -1.22 6.50
C LYS A 74 -36.53 -1.37 5.50
N PHE A 75 -36.73 -2.23 4.49
CA PHE A 75 -35.73 -2.43 3.44
C PHE A 75 -35.37 -1.13 2.72
N ASN A 76 -36.36 -0.35 2.28
CA ASN A 76 -36.12 0.90 1.57
C ASN A 76 -35.34 1.90 2.43
N ALA A 77 -35.69 2.03 3.71
CA ALA A 77 -35.00 2.92 4.64
C ALA A 77 -33.57 2.46 4.93
N ILE A 78 -33.32 1.17 5.20
CA ILE A 78 -31.97 0.60 5.39
C ILE A 78 -31.13 0.79 4.13
N ALA A 79 -31.69 0.47 2.96
CA ALA A 79 -30.97 0.60 1.69
C ALA A 79 -30.59 2.05 1.37
N GLN A 80 -31.46 3.02 1.68
CA GLN A 80 -31.12 4.43 1.54
C GLN A 80 -30.00 4.82 2.51
N ALA A 81 -30.09 4.44 3.78
CA ALA A 81 -29.04 4.73 4.77
C ALA A 81 -27.68 4.16 4.34
N CYS A 82 -27.65 2.91 3.87
CA CYS A 82 -26.42 2.30 3.35
C CYS A 82 -25.85 3.07 2.15
N ARG A 83 -26.68 3.49 1.20
CA ARG A 83 -26.21 4.28 0.03
C ARG A 83 -25.65 5.63 0.45
N GLU A 84 -26.29 6.32 1.40
CA GLU A 84 -25.76 7.59 1.95
C GLU A 84 -24.38 7.41 2.58
N ILE A 85 -24.15 6.32 3.33
CA ILE A 85 -22.85 5.99 3.92
C ILE A 85 -21.82 5.64 2.81
N MET A 86 -22.23 4.88 1.79
CA MET A 86 -21.38 4.58 0.63
C MET A 86 -20.93 5.84 -0.13
N ASP A 87 -21.76 6.88 -0.13
CA ASP A 87 -21.48 8.19 -0.74
C ASP A 87 -20.66 9.12 0.17
N GLY A 88 -20.21 8.64 1.33
CA GLY A 88 -19.35 9.38 2.26
C GLY A 88 -20.08 10.20 3.31
N LYS A 89 -21.40 10.06 3.45
CA LYS A 89 -22.17 10.74 4.52
C LYS A 89 -22.08 9.95 5.82
N HIS A 90 -22.23 10.63 6.94
CA HIS A 90 -22.30 10.05 8.29
C HIS A 90 -21.04 9.29 8.75
N HIS A 91 -19.88 9.48 8.11
CA HIS A 91 -18.65 8.83 8.51
C HIS A 91 -18.16 9.25 9.91
N ASP A 92 -18.50 10.45 10.35
CA ASP A 92 -18.25 10.95 11.70
C ASP A 92 -19.00 10.18 12.80
N ALA A 93 -20.05 9.42 12.42
CA ALA A 93 -20.78 8.53 13.32
C ALA A 93 -20.08 7.18 13.59
N PHE A 94 -18.85 6.99 13.09
CA PHE A 94 -18.04 5.77 13.29
C PHE A 94 -16.79 6.05 14.16
N PRO A 95 -16.95 6.45 15.43
CA PRO A 95 -15.83 6.92 16.26
C PRO A 95 -15.07 5.80 17.00
N VAL A 96 -15.36 4.53 16.73
CA VAL A 96 -14.78 3.39 17.45
C VAL A 96 -13.30 3.21 17.12
N ASP A 97 -12.51 2.77 18.11
CA ASP A 97 -11.10 2.44 17.92
C ASP A 97 -10.96 1.21 17.00
N MET A 98 -10.00 1.24 16.09
CA MET A 98 -9.71 0.10 15.20
C MET A 98 -9.12 -1.08 15.95
N ILE A 99 -8.40 -0.85 17.08
CA ILE A 99 -7.84 -1.89 17.94
C ILE A 99 -8.86 -2.18 19.05
N GLN A 100 -9.57 -3.29 18.89
CA GLN A 100 -10.69 -3.66 19.76
C GLN A 100 -10.75 -5.18 19.99
N GLY A 101 -11.13 -5.60 21.18
CA GLY A 101 -11.47 -7.00 21.46
C GLY A 101 -12.85 -7.36 20.93
N GLY A 102 -13.13 -8.67 20.78
CA GLY A 102 -14.44 -9.16 20.34
C GLY A 102 -14.58 -9.37 18.83
N ALA A 103 -13.47 -9.60 18.13
CA ALA A 103 -13.46 -9.96 16.71
C ALA A 103 -14.21 -8.96 15.80
N GLY A 104 -14.19 -7.65 16.15
CA GLY A 104 -14.86 -6.62 15.36
C GLY A 104 -16.32 -6.36 15.72
N THR A 105 -16.85 -6.94 16.79
CA THR A 105 -18.27 -6.75 17.18
C THR A 105 -18.61 -5.29 17.42
N THR A 106 -17.71 -4.51 18.04
CA THR A 106 -17.92 -3.07 18.23
C THR A 106 -18.11 -2.34 16.90
N THR A 107 -17.30 -2.64 15.90
CA THR A 107 -17.40 -2.06 14.55
C THR A 107 -18.68 -2.51 13.83
N ASN A 108 -19.03 -3.80 13.89
CA ASN A 108 -20.24 -4.32 13.29
C ASN A 108 -21.49 -3.67 13.90
N MET A 109 -21.53 -3.56 15.23
CA MET A 109 -22.64 -2.91 15.92
C MET A 109 -22.71 -1.41 15.69
N ASN A 110 -21.56 -0.73 15.57
CA ASN A 110 -21.53 0.67 15.18
C ASN A 110 -22.20 0.87 13.80
N ALA A 111 -21.89 0.04 12.82
CA ALA A 111 -22.55 0.09 11.52
C ALA A 111 -24.04 -0.20 11.63
N ASN A 112 -24.45 -1.24 12.40
CA ASN A 112 -25.84 -1.59 12.59
C ASN A 112 -26.64 -0.46 13.24
N GLU A 113 -26.12 0.17 14.29
CA GLU A 113 -26.78 1.24 15.02
C GLU A 113 -26.90 2.52 14.17
N VAL A 114 -25.82 2.91 13.46
CA VAL A 114 -25.85 4.06 12.55
C VAL A 114 -26.87 3.86 11.43
N ILE A 115 -26.90 2.68 10.80
CA ILE A 115 -27.85 2.38 9.73
C ILE A 115 -29.28 2.33 10.26
N ALA A 116 -29.52 1.70 11.44
CA ALA A 116 -30.84 1.62 12.05
C ALA A 116 -31.37 3.00 12.42
N ASN A 117 -30.58 3.85 13.08
CA ASN A 117 -31.00 5.19 13.46
C ASN A 117 -31.23 6.08 12.23
N ARG A 118 -30.40 5.96 11.19
CA ARG A 118 -30.66 6.69 9.94
C ARG A 118 -31.93 6.18 9.24
N ALA A 119 -32.17 4.88 9.24
CA ALA A 119 -33.42 4.31 8.71
C ALA A 119 -34.65 4.78 9.49
N LEU A 120 -34.57 4.85 10.82
CA LEU A 120 -35.63 5.42 11.67
C LEU A 120 -35.95 6.87 11.28
N GLU A 121 -34.93 7.70 11.11
CA GLU A 121 -35.12 9.09 10.68
C GLU A 121 -35.79 9.18 9.29
N ILE A 122 -35.39 8.33 8.33
CA ILE A 122 -36.01 8.25 7.00
C ILE A 122 -37.47 7.87 7.08
N MET A 123 -37.85 6.98 8.01
CA MET A 123 -39.23 6.57 8.26
C MET A 123 -40.01 7.57 9.13
N GLY A 124 -39.41 8.68 9.60
CA GLY A 124 -40.06 9.70 10.42
C GLY A 124 -40.09 9.40 11.92
N HIS A 125 -39.26 8.50 12.40
CA HIS A 125 -39.11 8.11 13.81
C HIS A 125 -37.90 8.78 14.46
N GLN A 126 -37.85 8.72 15.81
CA GLN A 126 -36.69 9.24 16.58
C GLN A 126 -35.60 8.16 16.69
N TYR A 127 -34.36 8.58 16.87
CA TYR A 127 -33.24 7.69 17.15
C TYR A 127 -33.52 6.88 18.43
N GLY A 128 -33.22 5.57 18.40
CA GLY A 128 -33.45 4.66 19.49
C GLY A 128 -34.85 4.04 19.54
N GLU A 129 -35.76 4.41 18.64
CA GLU A 129 -37.10 3.77 18.53
C GLU A 129 -37.02 2.42 17.79
N TYR A 130 -36.15 1.53 18.28
CA TYR A 130 -35.79 0.26 17.65
C TYR A 130 -36.92 -0.75 17.44
N GLN A 131 -38.10 -0.52 18.01
CA GLN A 131 -39.29 -1.27 17.68
C GLN A 131 -39.76 -1.12 16.22
N TYR A 132 -39.33 -0.04 15.54
CA TYR A 132 -39.62 0.21 14.12
C TYR A 132 -38.53 -0.27 13.19
N CYS A 133 -37.23 -0.10 13.59
CA CYS A 133 -36.09 -0.64 12.87
C CYS A 133 -34.95 -0.96 13.86
N SER A 134 -34.71 -2.25 14.11
CA SER A 134 -33.76 -2.75 15.10
C SER A 134 -32.38 -2.92 14.48
N PRO A 135 -31.30 -2.47 15.15
CA PRO A 135 -29.94 -2.78 14.74
C PRO A 135 -29.65 -4.28 14.66
N ASN A 136 -30.20 -5.07 15.59
CA ASN A 136 -29.97 -6.51 15.68
C ASN A 136 -30.92 -7.32 14.80
N ASP A 137 -32.26 -7.07 14.91
CA ASP A 137 -33.23 -7.93 14.27
C ASP A 137 -33.48 -7.59 12.80
N ASP A 138 -33.24 -6.32 12.39
CA ASP A 138 -33.49 -5.86 11.03
C ASP A 138 -32.17 -5.64 10.26
N VAL A 139 -31.26 -4.77 10.74
CA VAL A 139 -30.02 -4.44 10.02
C VAL A 139 -29.04 -5.61 10.04
N ASN A 140 -28.94 -6.32 11.17
CA ASN A 140 -28.06 -7.49 11.35
C ASN A 140 -28.78 -8.83 11.11
N CYS A 141 -29.99 -8.83 10.55
CA CYS A 141 -30.78 -10.03 10.28
C CYS A 141 -29.96 -11.06 9.49
N ALA A 142 -29.99 -12.33 9.93
CA ALA A 142 -29.23 -13.45 9.34
C ALA A 142 -27.70 -13.26 9.30
N GLN A 143 -27.14 -12.42 10.15
CA GLN A 143 -25.69 -12.13 10.19
C GLN A 143 -25.09 -12.39 11.57
N SER A 144 -23.81 -12.67 11.59
CA SER A 144 -22.92 -12.52 12.73
C SER A 144 -21.88 -11.45 12.42
N THR A 145 -21.19 -10.95 13.44
CA THR A 145 -19.94 -10.21 13.21
C THR A 145 -18.95 -11.07 12.42
N ASN A 146 -18.94 -12.37 12.64
CA ASN A 146 -17.96 -13.32 12.13
C ASN A 146 -18.04 -13.56 10.60
N ASP A 147 -19.11 -13.12 9.96
CA ASP A 147 -19.22 -13.09 8.50
C ASP A 147 -19.31 -11.66 7.93
N ALA A 148 -20.03 -10.76 8.59
CA ALA A 148 -20.21 -9.39 8.11
C ALA A 148 -18.95 -8.53 8.24
N TYR A 149 -18.18 -8.69 9.32
CA TYR A 149 -16.96 -7.90 9.56
C TYR A 149 -15.81 -8.26 8.61
N PRO A 150 -15.39 -9.54 8.48
CA PRO A 150 -14.37 -9.91 7.50
C PRO A 150 -14.78 -9.59 6.06
N THR A 151 -16.04 -9.80 5.69
CA THR A 151 -16.55 -9.38 4.38
C THR A 151 -16.36 -7.88 4.15
N ALA A 152 -16.64 -7.04 5.13
CA ALA A 152 -16.43 -5.60 5.02
C ALA A 152 -14.96 -5.23 4.92
N ILE A 153 -14.06 -5.94 5.65
CA ILE A 153 -12.61 -5.78 5.50
C ILE A 153 -12.18 -6.11 4.07
N HIS A 154 -12.59 -7.25 3.54
CA HIS A 154 -12.28 -7.68 2.18
C HIS A 154 -12.69 -6.63 1.14
N LEU A 155 -13.92 -6.14 1.21
CA LEU A 155 -14.42 -5.11 0.30
C LEU A 155 -13.66 -3.78 0.43
N GLY A 156 -13.39 -3.35 1.66
CA GLY A 156 -12.63 -2.14 1.96
C GLY A 156 -11.17 -2.24 1.48
N MET A 157 -10.52 -3.38 1.73
CA MET A 157 -9.15 -3.64 1.29
C MET A 157 -9.03 -3.76 -0.21
N TYR A 158 -9.98 -4.40 -0.90
CA TYR A 158 -9.98 -4.44 -2.35
C TYR A 158 -10.14 -3.04 -2.97
N ALA A 159 -11.04 -2.21 -2.42
CA ALA A 159 -11.17 -0.81 -2.84
C ALA A 159 -9.89 -0.01 -2.60
N THR A 160 -9.21 -0.25 -1.49
CA THR A 160 -7.93 0.37 -1.14
C THR A 160 -6.82 -0.09 -2.08
N HIS A 161 -6.77 -1.39 -2.40
CA HIS A 161 -5.83 -1.96 -3.37
C HIS A 161 -5.91 -1.27 -4.73
N LEU A 162 -7.10 -1.03 -5.26
CA LEU A 162 -7.27 -0.36 -6.55
C LEU A 162 -6.64 1.04 -6.55
N LYS A 163 -6.78 1.78 -5.44
CA LYS A 163 -6.12 3.08 -5.28
C LYS A 163 -4.59 2.95 -5.12
N LEU A 164 -4.14 2.00 -4.29
CA LEU A 164 -2.71 1.77 -4.05
C LEU A 164 -1.97 1.49 -5.37
N VAL A 165 -2.52 0.63 -6.22
CA VAL A 165 -1.96 0.31 -7.53
C VAL A 165 -1.92 1.54 -8.44
N GLU A 166 -2.94 2.39 -8.41
CA GLU A 166 -2.97 3.63 -9.20
C GLU A 166 -1.86 4.61 -8.77
N HIS A 167 -1.68 4.84 -7.46
CA HIS A 167 -0.59 5.68 -6.93
C HIS A 167 0.80 5.10 -7.28
N LEU A 168 0.98 3.77 -7.20
CA LEU A 168 2.22 3.11 -7.58
C LEU A 168 2.51 3.26 -9.08
N LYS A 169 1.50 3.14 -9.96
CA LYS A 169 1.64 3.38 -11.40
C LYS A 169 2.12 4.80 -11.70
N GLN A 170 1.57 5.81 -11.03
CA GLN A 170 1.99 7.20 -11.21
C GLN A 170 3.44 7.42 -10.80
N LEU A 171 3.91 6.79 -9.73
CA LEU A 171 5.33 6.84 -9.33
C LEU A 171 6.22 6.15 -10.38
N ILE A 172 5.81 4.98 -10.89
CA ILE A 172 6.53 4.26 -11.96
C ILE A 172 6.66 5.14 -13.21
N GLU A 173 5.59 5.80 -13.64
CA GLU A 173 5.61 6.72 -14.78
C GLU A 173 6.59 7.89 -14.56
N SER A 174 6.68 8.40 -13.35
CA SER A 174 7.63 9.45 -13.02
C SER A 174 9.09 8.97 -13.14
N PHE A 175 9.39 7.76 -12.68
CA PHE A 175 10.71 7.15 -12.90
C PHE A 175 11.01 6.92 -14.39
N GLU A 176 10.03 6.48 -15.20
CA GLU A 176 10.23 6.31 -16.65
C GLU A 176 10.45 7.64 -17.37
N LYS A 177 9.76 8.72 -16.97
CA LYS A 177 10.03 10.06 -17.49
C LYS A 177 11.47 10.48 -17.21
N LYS A 178 11.99 10.24 -16.01
CA LYS A 178 13.39 10.50 -15.66
C LYS A 178 14.37 9.56 -16.39
N ALA A 179 13.97 8.31 -16.62
CA ALA A 179 14.76 7.39 -17.44
C ALA A 179 14.94 7.91 -18.87
N ALA A 180 13.88 8.43 -19.49
CA ALA A 180 13.95 9.05 -20.82
C ALA A 180 14.77 10.35 -20.82
N GLU A 181 14.59 11.23 -19.81
CA GLU A 181 15.34 12.49 -19.67
C GLU A 181 16.84 12.27 -19.51
N PHE A 182 17.25 11.19 -18.84
CA PHE A 182 18.65 10.88 -18.55
C PHE A 182 19.23 9.75 -19.41
N ALA A 183 18.59 9.42 -20.52
CA ALA A 183 18.99 8.31 -21.39
C ALA A 183 20.41 8.48 -21.98
N ASP A 184 20.87 9.72 -22.15
CA ASP A 184 22.18 10.09 -22.69
C ASP A 184 23.20 10.45 -21.60
N VAL A 185 22.84 10.43 -20.31
CA VAL A 185 23.73 10.77 -19.20
C VAL A 185 24.58 9.56 -18.84
N LEU A 186 25.81 9.51 -19.37
CA LEU A 186 26.75 8.43 -19.05
C LEU A 186 27.23 8.56 -17.61
N LYS A 187 27.24 7.45 -16.88
CA LYS A 187 27.73 7.33 -15.51
C LYS A 187 28.53 6.05 -15.29
N MET A 188 29.27 5.98 -14.19
CA MET A 188 29.86 4.73 -13.75
C MET A 188 28.85 3.91 -12.92
N GLY A 189 28.57 2.69 -13.39
CA GLY A 189 27.82 1.70 -12.60
C GLY A 189 28.68 1.18 -11.45
N ARG A 190 28.05 0.81 -10.33
CA ARG A 190 28.74 0.28 -9.14
C ARG A 190 28.09 -1.02 -8.68
N THR A 191 28.92 -1.95 -8.26
CA THR A 191 28.54 -3.16 -7.54
C THR A 191 29.35 -3.24 -6.25
N GLN A 192 28.70 -3.55 -5.11
CA GLN A 192 29.36 -3.52 -3.79
C GLN A 192 30.00 -2.17 -3.44
N LEU A 193 29.46 -1.07 -3.99
CA LEU A 193 29.94 0.31 -3.93
C LEU A 193 31.26 0.59 -4.68
N GLU A 194 31.86 -0.41 -5.31
CA GLU A 194 33.05 -0.28 -6.14
C GLU A 194 32.69 0.00 -7.60
N ASP A 195 33.58 0.66 -8.33
CA ASP A 195 33.43 0.91 -9.76
C ASP A 195 33.29 -0.38 -10.53
N ALA A 196 32.27 -0.47 -11.38
CA ALA A 196 32.04 -1.63 -12.22
C ALA A 196 32.24 -1.29 -13.70
N VAL A 197 31.18 -0.93 -14.39
CA VAL A 197 31.21 -0.63 -15.83
C VAL A 197 30.35 0.60 -16.14
N PRO A 198 30.61 1.29 -17.26
CA PRO A 198 29.76 2.39 -17.71
C PRO A 198 28.33 1.96 -17.98
N MET A 199 27.40 2.83 -17.62
CA MET A 199 25.96 2.74 -17.92
C MET A 199 25.37 4.15 -18.07
N THR A 200 24.08 4.28 -18.35
CA THR A 200 23.44 5.60 -18.28
C THR A 200 22.65 5.77 -16.99
N LEU A 201 22.50 7.01 -16.55
CA LEU A 201 21.62 7.36 -15.44
C LEU A 201 20.17 7.00 -15.77
N GLY A 202 19.76 7.13 -17.06
CA GLY A 202 18.46 6.68 -17.54
C GLY A 202 18.23 5.19 -17.30
N GLN A 203 19.23 4.33 -17.48
CA GLN A 203 19.13 2.90 -17.16
C GLN A 203 18.92 2.65 -15.67
N THR A 204 19.50 3.48 -14.79
CA THR A 204 19.25 3.39 -13.34
C THR A 204 17.79 3.67 -13.01
N PHE A 205 17.21 4.75 -13.54
CA PHE A 205 15.81 5.13 -13.29
C PHE A 205 14.82 4.15 -13.93
N HIS A 206 15.12 3.64 -15.13
CA HIS A 206 14.34 2.56 -15.75
C HIS A 206 14.36 1.28 -14.89
N GLY A 207 15.51 0.94 -14.32
CA GLY A 207 15.63 -0.19 -13.39
C GLY A 207 14.71 -0.03 -12.17
N PHE A 208 14.63 1.17 -11.59
CA PHE A 208 13.69 1.46 -10.50
C PHE A 208 12.23 1.27 -10.92
N ALA A 209 11.85 1.80 -12.08
CA ALA A 209 10.50 1.62 -12.64
C ALA A 209 10.16 0.15 -12.88
N SER A 210 11.10 -0.61 -13.45
CA SER A 210 10.91 -2.02 -13.81
C SER A 210 10.64 -2.90 -12.60
N ILE A 211 11.46 -2.79 -11.54
CA ILE A 211 11.28 -3.61 -10.34
C ILE A 211 10.00 -3.30 -9.58
N LEU A 212 9.48 -2.07 -9.68
CA LEU A 212 8.20 -1.69 -9.09
C LEU A 212 7.01 -2.18 -9.93
N ARG A 213 7.16 -2.23 -11.25
CA ARG A 213 6.13 -2.76 -12.15
C ARG A 213 5.85 -4.24 -11.87
N ASP A 214 6.87 -5.02 -11.55
CA ASP A 214 6.71 -6.43 -11.16
C ASP A 214 5.87 -6.58 -9.88
N GLU A 215 5.97 -5.62 -8.94
CA GLU A 215 5.18 -5.66 -7.70
C GLU A 215 3.69 -5.38 -7.91
N ILE A 216 3.30 -4.70 -8.98
CA ILE A 216 1.87 -4.56 -9.33
C ILE A 216 1.24 -5.93 -9.59
N VAL A 217 1.98 -6.86 -10.21
CA VAL A 217 1.49 -8.22 -10.46
C VAL A 217 1.22 -8.93 -9.14
N HIS A 218 2.18 -8.89 -8.21
CA HIS A 218 2.03 -9.55 -6.90
C HIS A 218 0.95 -8.92 -6.02
N LEU A 219 0.80 -7.59 -6.07
CA LEU A 219 -0.30 -6.92 -5.37
C LEU A 219 -1.66 -7.34 -5.92
N ASN A 220 -1.79 -7.42 -7.26
CA ASN A 220 -3.03 -7.86 -7.90
C ASN A 220 -3.35 -9.32 -7.56
N GLU A 221 -2.35 -10.22 -7.61
CA GLU A 221 -2.51 -11.63 -7.27
C GLU A 221 -2.99 -11.79 -5.82
N ALA A 222 -2.37 -11.10 -4.86
CA ALA A 222 -2.76 -11.16 -3.46
C ALA A 222 -4.15 -10.53 -3.20
N ALA A 223 -4.53 -9.49 -3.95
CA ALA A 223 -5.83 -8.84 -3.78
C ALA A 223 -7.01 -9.68 -4.31
N GLU A 224 -6.77 -10.67 -5.19
CA GLU A 224 -7.82 -11.57 -5.67
C GLU A 224 -8.49 -12.37 -4.54
N ASP A 225 -7.77 -12.63 -3.44
CA ASP A 225 -8.32 -13.35 -2.29
C ASP A 225 -9.41 -12.54 -1.58
N PHE A 226 -9.36 -11.21 -1.60
CA PHE A 226 -10.41 -10.34 -1.06
C PHE A 226 -11.74 -10.43 -1.83
N LEU A 227 -11.74 -10.98 -3.04
CA LEU A 227 -12.97 -11.20 -3.80
C LEU A 227 -13.72 -12.47 -3.37
N THR A 228 -13.17 -13.25 -2.44
CA THR A 228 -13.83 -14.42 -1.84
C THR A 228 -14.30 -14.04 -0.44
N ILE A 229 -15.59 -14.18 -0.18
CA ILE A 229 -16.24 -13.77 1.08
C ILE A 229 -16.94 -14.95 1.76
N ASN A 230 -17.19 -14.80 3.06
CA ASN A 230 -17.85 -15.81 3.89
C ASN A 230 -19.25 -15.37 4.37
N MET A 231 -19.91 -14.41 3.69
CA MET A 231 -21.28 -13.99 4.06
C MET A 231 -22.25 -15.17 4.06
N GLY A 232 -23.05 -15.26 5.13
CA GLY A 232 -23.94 -16.38 5.39
C GLY A 232 -23.33 -17.49 6.24
N ALA A 233 -22.03 -17.38 6.59
CA ALA A 233 -21.38 -18.26 7.57
C ALA A 233 -22.06 -18.17 8.94
N THR A 234 -22.55 -17.00 9.27
CA THR A 234 -23.09 -16.66 10.58
C THR A 234 -22.06 -16.89 11.69
N ALA A 235 -22.36 -17.62 12.74
CA ALA A 235 -21.51 -17.73 13.94
C ALA A 235 -20.16 -18.45 13.68
N ILE A 236 -20.19 -19.60 12.99
CA ILE A 236 -19.05 -20.52 12.81
C ILE A 236 -19.01 -21.20 11.44
N GLY A 237 -19.74 -20.69 10.45
CA GLY A 237 -19.77 -21.28 9.11
C GLY A 237 -20.90 -22.26 8.84
N THR A 238 -21.76 -22.54 9.82
CA THR A 238 -22.89 -23.48 9.65
C THR A 238 -24.17 -22.84 9.09
N GLY A 239 -24.17 -21.48 8.97
CA GLY A 239 -25.34 -20.75 8.47
C GLY A 239 -26.55 -20.75 9.41
N ILE A 240 -26.35 -21.01 10.71
CA ILE A 240 -27.43 -21.00 11.68
C ILE A 240 -28.12 -19.63 11.74
N CYS A 241 -29.45 -19.61 11.82
CA CYS A 241 -30.28 -18.39 11.78
C CYS A 241 -30.35 -17.66 10.42
N ALA A 242 -29.79 -18.22 9.37
CA ALA A 242 -29.97 -17.73 7.99
C ALA A 242 -30.96 -18.62 7.25
N GLU A 243 -31.75 -18.04 6.35
CA GLU A 243 -32.65 -18.81 5.46
C GLU A 243 -31.83 -19.50 4.35
N PRO A 244 -32.30 -20.68 3.85
CA PRO A 244 -31.66 -21.32 2.71
C PRO A 244 -31.53 -20.37 1.49
N GLY A 245 -30.32 -20.30 0.90
CA GLY A 245 -30.02 -19.43 -0.24
C GLY A 245 -29.61 -18.02 0.14
N TYR A 246 -29.55 -17.67 1.43
CA TYR A 246 -29.12 -16.33 1.89
C TYR A 246 -27.68 -16.00 1.48
N ALA A 247 -26.75 -16.94 1.68
CA ALA A 247 -25.33 -16.73 1.40
C ALA A 247 -25.09 -16.41 -0.09
N GLU A 248 -25.70 -17.17 -0.97
CA GLU A 248 -25.61 -16.99 -2.42
C GLU A 248 -26.23 -15.67 -2.85
N LEU A 249 -27.45 -15.35 -2.37
CA LEU A 249 -28.12 -14.09 -2.69
C LEU A 249 -27.34 -12.88 -2.20
N CYS A 250 -26.79 -12.94 -0.99
CA CYS A 250 -25.98 -11.86 -0.44
C CYS A 250 -24.72 -11.64 -1.29
N THR A 251 -24.03 -12.71 -1.67
CA THR A 251 -22.85 -12.67 -2.53
C THR A 251 -23.17 -12.08 -3.91
N GLU A 252 -24.27 -12.52 -4.55
CA GLU A 252 -24.73 -11.98 -5.83
C GLU A 252 -25.06 -10.48 -5.74
N ASN A 253 -25.71 -10.04 -4.67
CA ASN A 253 -26.05 -8.64 -4.44
C ASN A 253 -24.77 -7.80 -4.26
N ILE A 254 -23.82 -8.24 -3.44
CA ILE A 254 -22.54 -7.55 -3.23
C ILE A 254 -21.76 -7.45 -4.55
N ALA A 255 -21.70 -8.53 -5.34
CA ALA A 255 -21.06 -8.53 -6.66
C ALA A 255 -21.71 -7.50 -7.60
N ARG A 256 -23.03 -7.42 -7.62
CA ARG A 256 -23.80 -6.45 -8.43
C ARG A 256 -23.59 -5.01 -7.94
N ILE A 257 -23.60 -4.76 -6.64
CA ILE A 257 -23.43 -3.43 -6.03
C ILE A 257 -22.04 -2.88 -6.34
N THR A 258 -21.01 -3.74 -6.25
CA THR A 258 -19.63 -3.34 -6.44
C THR A 258 -19.16 -3.35 -7.90
N GLY A 259 -19.78 -4.20 -8.73
CA GLY A 259 -19.30 -4.53 -10.08
C GLY A 259 -18.07 -5.44 -10.07
N TRP A 260 -17.68 -5.99 -8.92
CA TRP A 260 -16.52 -6.87 -8.76
C TRP A 260 -16.90 -8.35 -8.86
N LYS A 261 -15.92 -9.21 -9.12
CA LYS A 261 -16.11 -10.66 -9.24
C LYS A 261 -16.15 -11.34 -7.87
N ILE A 262 -17.05 -10.89 -7.01
CA ILE A 262 -17.20 -11.45 -5.66
C ILE A 262 -17.69 -12.90 -5.76
N ARG A 263 -17.11 -13.76 -4.93
CA ARG A 263 -17.39 -15.20 -4.86
C ARG A 263 -17.67 -15.60 -3.42
N LEU A 264 -18.62 -16.51 -3.24
CA LEU A 264 -18.79 -17.19 -1.97
C LEU A 264 -17.65 -18.22 -1.81
N THR A 265 -17.09 -18.32 -0.60
CA THR A 265 -16.10 -19.37 -0.29
C THR A 265 -16.68 -20.78 -0.49
N GLY A 266 -15.82 -21.75 -0.81
CA GLY A 266 -16.22 -23.16 -0.94
C GLY A 266 -16.49 -23.85 0.39
N ASP A 267 -15.95 -23.34 1.50
CA ASP A 267 -16.19 -23.83 2.87
C ASP A 267 -16.32 -22.66 3.83
N LEU A 268 -17.52 -22.46 4.36
CA LEU A 268 -17.83 -21.36 5.27
C LEU A 268 -17.21 -21.56 6.66
N VAL A 269 -16.99 -22.82 7.10
CA VAL A 269 -16.39 -23.09 8.41
C VAL A 269 -14.91 -22.74 8.39
N GLY A 270 -14.16 -23.22 7.40
CA GLY A 270 -12.76 -22.85 7.22
C GLY A 270 -12.56 -21.35 7.09
N ALA A 271 -13.36 -20.70 6.23
CA ALA A 271 -13.25 -19.27 5.97
C ALA A 271 -13.65 -18.34 7.15
N THR A 272 -14.29 -18.87 8.18
CA THR A 272 -14.61 -18.09 9.38
C THR A 272 -13.42 -17.95 10.34
N SER A 273 -12.45 -18.86 10.24
CA SER A 273 -11.24 -18.83 11.08
C SER A 273 -9.97 -18.49 10.30
N ASP A 274 -9.96 -18.67 8.97
CA ASP A 274 -8.82 -18.40 8.11
C ASP A 274 -8.81 -16.94 7.64
N THR A 275 -7.81 -16.19 8.10
CA THR A 275 -7.56 -14.79 7.75
C THR A 275 -6.28 -14.61 6.91
N SER A 276 -5.78 -15.70 6.31
CA SER A 276 -4.52 -15.72 5.54
C SER A 276 -4.48 -14.76 4.34
N CYS A 277 -5.64 -14.36 3.80
CA CYS A 277 -5.72 -13.32 2.76
C CYS A 277 -5.11 -11.96 3.22
N LEU A 278 -5.29 -11.58 4.49
CA LEU A 278 -4.69 -10.38 5.08
C LEU A 278 -3.16 -10.55 5.16
N VAL A 279 -2.66 -11.70 5.61
CA VAL A 279 -1.21 -12.01 5.64
C VAL A 279 -0.62 -11.96 4.23
N GLY A 280 -1.30 -12.55 3.25
CA GLY A 280 -0.88 -12.55 1.85
C GLY A 280 -0.72 -11.14 1.30
N TYR A 281 -1.72 -10.29 1.55
CA TYR A 281 -1.69 -8.90 1.08
C TYR A 281 -0.67 -8.03 1.84
N ALA A 282 -0.58 -8.17 3.17
CA ALA A 282 0.47 -7.52 3.97
C ALA A 282 1.88 -7.88 3.46
N SER A 283 2.10 -9.16 3.12
CA SER A 283 3.38 -9.64 2.54
C SER A 283 3.65 -9.04 1.17
N ALA A 284 2.64 -8.85 0.32
CA ALA A 284 2.79 -8.16 -0.96
C ALA A 284 3.15 -6.67 -0.77
N MET A 285 2.50 -5.97 0.17
CA MET A 285 2.85 -4.60 0.54
C MET A 285 4.28 -4.49 1.12
N LYS A 286 4.71 -5.44 1.97
CA LYS A 286 6.08 -5.53 2.47
C LYS A 286 7.10 -5.64 1.33
N ARG A 287 6.84 -6.44 0.29
CA ARG A 287 7.72 -6.56 -0.88
C ARG A 287 7.92 -5.21 -1.56
N VAL A 288 6.83 -4.45 -1.78
CA VAL A 288 6.90 -3.07 -2.30
C VAL A 288 7.74 -2.19 -1.39
N ALA A 289 7.49 -2.22 -0.09
CA ALA A 289 8.21 -1.44 0.91
C ALA A 289 9.73 -1.71 0.88
N VAL A 290 10.14 -2.98 0.79
CA VAL A 290 11.56 -3.39 0.67
C VAL A 290 12.21 -2.80 -0.58
N LYS A 291 11.52 -2.85 -1.74
CA LYS A 291 12.04 -2.25 -2.98
C LYS A 291 12.11 -0.72 -2.89
N MET A 292 11.08 -0.08 -2.34
CA MET A 292 11.10 1.36 -2.11
C MET A 292 12.24 1.79 -1.19
N ASN A 293 12.51 1.01 -0.13
CA ASN A 293 13.63 1.27 0.77
C ASN A 293 14.98 1.24 0.03
N LYS A 294 15.19 0.22 -0.81
CA LYS A 294 16.40 0.12 -1.64
C LYS A 294 16.53 1.30 -2.62
N ILE A 295 15.46 1.66 -3.33
CA ILE A 295 15.45 2.79 -4.27
C ILE A 295 15.80 4.09 -3.53
N CYS A 296 15.19 4.33 -2.37
CA CYS A 296 15.45 5.55 -1.60
C CYS A 296 16.87 5.60 -1.02
N ASN A 297 17.45 4.47 -0.63
CA ASN A 297 18.85 4.39 -0.23
C ASN A 297 19.78 4.77 -1.39
N ASP A 298 19.51 4.29 -2.61
CA ASP A 298 20.28 4.67 -3.80
C ASP A 298 20.10 6.16 -4.13
N LEU A 299 18.88 6.68 -4.08
CA LEU A 299 18.64 8.12 -4.31
C LEU A 299 19.42 9.00 -3.33
N ARG A 300 19.47 8.62 -2.05
CA ARG A 300 20.24 9.33 -1.02
C ARG A 300 21.75 9.24 -1.24
N LEU A 301 22.25 8.05 -1.59
CA LEU A 301 23.67 7.82 -1.79
C LEU A 301 24.19 8.53 -3.04
N LEU A 302 23.49 8.35 -4.18
CA LEU A 302 23.90 8.94 -5.45
C LEU A 302 23.80 10.47 -5.48
N SER A 303 22.90 11.06 -4.70
CA SER A 303 22.76 12.52 -4.55
C SER A 303 23.64 13.12 -3.43
N SER A 304 24.43 12.30 -2.73
CA SER A 304 25.22 12.74 -1.58
C SER A 304 26.25 13.81 -1.94
N GLY A 305 26.51 14.73 -1.01
CA GLY A 305 27.49 15.81 -1.20
C GLY A 305 27.01 17.14 -0.62
N PRO A 306 27.16 18.24 -1.37
CA PRO A 306 27.41 18.39 -2.81
C PRO A 306 28.89 18.24 -3.24
N ARG A 307 29.88 18.44 -2.34
CA ARG A 307 31.29 18.42 -2.71
C ARG A 307 32.05 17.14 -2.33
N CYS A 308 31.71 16.55 -1.18
CA CYS A 308 32.42 15.40 -0.61
C CYS A 308 31.65 14.08 -0.75
N GLY A 309 30.63 14.02 -1.60
CA GLY A 309 29.84 12.81 -1.88
C GLY A 309 29.83 12.48 -3.37
N LEU A 310 28.98 11.53 -3.76
CA LEU A 310 28.87 11.09 -5.16
C LEU A 310 28.29 12.17 -6.07
N GLY A 311 27.19 12.80 -5.70
CA GLY A 311 26.62 13.95 -6.40
C GLY A 311 26.35 13.70 -7.89
N GLU A 312 25.89 12.53 -8.28
CA GLU A 312 25.57 12.21 -9.68
C GLU A 312 24.32 12.96 -10.18
N PHE A 313 23.43 13.29 -9.27
CA PHE A 313 22.25 14.12 -9.50
C PHE A 313 21.89 14.93 -8.26
N ASN A 314 21.01 15.91 -8.43
CA ASN A 314 20.51 16.75 -7.34
C ASN A 314 19.03 16.40 -7.07
N LEU A 315 18.68 16.30 -5.79
CA LEU A 315 17.29 16.25 -5.34
C LEU A 315 16.76 17.66 -5.10
N PRO A 316 15.46 17.91 -5.29
CA PRO A 316 14.84 19.18 -4.94
C PRO A 316 15.05 19.53 -3.46
N ALA A 317 15.49 20.75 -3.17
CA ALA A 317 15.58 21.25 -1.81
C ALA A 317 14.18 21.46 -1.22
N ARG A 318 13.89 20.87 -0.03
CA ARG A 318 12.56 20.93 0.58
C ARG A 318 12.52 21.73 1.87
N GLN A 319 13.60 21.67 2.64
CA GLN A 319 13.71 22.41 3.90
C GLN A 319 15.17 22.59 4.29
N PRO A 320 15.50 23.56 5.18
CA PRO A 320 16.82 23.63 5.79
C PRO A 320 17.13 22.32 6.52
N GLY A 321 18.34 21.79 6.29
CA GLY A 321 18.71 20.45 6.79
C GLY A 321 19.39 20.45 8.15
N SER A 322 19.63 21.62 8.75
CA SER A 322 20.34 21.72 10.03
C SER A 322 20.06 23.03 10.73
N SER A 323 19.96 22.98 12.04
CA SER A 323 19.86 24.17 12.92
C SER A 323 21.22 24.81 13.21
N ILE A 324 22.33 24.13 12.92
CA ILE A 324 23.71 24.59 13.24
C ILE A 324 24.63 24.66 12.01
N MET A 325 24.29 24.02 10.89
CA MET A 325 25.09 24.00 9.66
C MET A 325 24.38 24.81 8.56
N PRO A 326 24.71 26.12 8.38
CA PRO A 326 24.08 26.94 7.35
C PRO A 326 24.28 26.35 5.95
N GLY A 327 23.22 26.33 5.14
CA GLY A 327 23.28 25.84 3.76
C GLY A 327 23.21 24.32 3.58
N LYS A 328 23.14 23.54 4.68
CA LYS A 328 22.93 22.08 4.58
C LYS A 328 21.48 21.78 4.21
N VAL A 329 21.30 20.97 3.16
CA VAL A 329 20.00 20.46 2.73
C VAL A 329 20.06 18.92 2.73
N ASN A 330 19.14 18.29 3.44
CA ASN A 330 19.07 16.83 3.54
C ASN A 330 18.07 16.22 2.54
N PRO A 331 18.25 14.95 2.15
CA PRO A 331 17.34 14.23 1.26
C PRO A 331 16.10 13.72 2.02
N VAL A 332 15.34 14.63 2.67
CA VAL A 332 14.26 14.29 3.63
C VAL A 332 13.12 13.50 3.03
N ILE A 333 12.85 13.63 1.72
CA ILE A 333 11.77 12.90 1.06
C ILE A 333 12.12 11.40 0.89
N PRO A 334 13.28 11.00 0.35
CA PRO A 334 13.69 9.59 0.43
C PRO A 334 13.79 9.06 1.87
N GLU A 335 14.19 9.88 2.85
CA GLU A 335 14.29 9.47 4.25
C GLU A 335 12.92 9.12 4.84
N VAL A 336 11.88 9.93 4.60
CA VAL A 336 10.53 9.61 5.08
C VAL A 336 9.98 8.35 4.40
N MET A 337 10.29 8.12 3.11
CA MET A 337 9.89 6.88 2.45
C MET A 337 10.59 5.65 3.04
N ASN A 338 11.87 5.76 3.48
CA ASN A 338 12.53 4.71 4.24
C ASN A 338 11.78 4.40 5.55
N GLN A 339 11.32 5.43 6.29
CA GLN A 339 10.58 5.24 7.54
C GLN A 339 9.21 4.59 7.29
N ILE A 340 8.50 4.98 6.22
CA ILE A 340 7.27 4.32 5.77
C ILE A 340 7.54 2.83 5.52
N ALA A 341 8.62 2.50 4.79
CA ALA A 341 8.98 1.11 4.52
C ALA A 341 9.21 0.30 5.81
N PHE A 342 9.90 0.87 6.80
CA PHE A 342 10.09 0.20 8.09
C PHE A 342 8.79 -0.03 8.83
N LYS A 343 7.87 0.94 8.79
CA LYS A 343 6.55 0.82 9.44
C LYS A 343 5.71 -0.28 8.80
N VAL A 344 5.65 -0.32 7.46
CA VAL A 344 4.92 -1.36 6.69
C VAL A 344 5.48 -2.76 6.99
N ILE A 345 6.81 -2.91 7.06
CA ILE A 345 7.44 -4.19 7.43
C ILE A 345 7.07 -4.61 8.86
N GLY A 346 7.01 -3.66 9.79
CA GLY A 346 6.59 -3.92 11.18
C GLY A 346 5.11 -4.30 11.28
N ASN A 347 4.25 -3.67 10.49
CA ASN A 347 2.83 -3.98 10.43
C ASN A 347 2.58 -5.40 9.87
N GLU A 348 3.30 -5.80 8.83
CA GLU A 348 3.18 -7.16 8.28
C GLU A 348 3.53 -8.24 9.31
N LEU A 349 4.55 -8.03 10.13
CA LEU A 349 4.86 -8.94 11.22
C LEU A 349 3.73 -9.01 12.24
N CYS A 350 3.10 -7.87 12.56
CA CYS A 350 1.93 -7.84 13.44
C CYS A 350 0.76 -8.64 12.86
N VAL A 351 0.47 -8.48 11.57
CA VAL A 351 -0.57 -9.23 10.86
C VAL A 351 -0.28 -10.73 10.92
N THR A 352 0.96 -11.15 10.64
CA THR A 352 1.37 -12.56 10.71
C THR A 352 1.17 -13.14 12.12
N MET A 353 1.57 -12.41 13.18
CA MET A 353 1.40 -12.86 14.56
C MET A 353 -0.09 -12.93 14.97
N ALA A 354 -0.90 -12.03 14.47
CA ALA A 354 -2.34 -12.00 14.76
C ALA A 354 -3.07 -13.15 14.04
N ASP A 355 -2.66 -13.50 12.83
CA ASP A 355 -3.20 -14.64 12.09
C ASP A 355 -2.90 -15.96 12.79
N GLU A 356 -1.64 -16.21 13.19
CA GLU A 356 -1.25 -17.43 13.89
C GLU A 356 -1.92 -17.59 15.28
N ALA A 357 -2.47 -16.51 15.85
CA ALA A 357 -3.17 -16.51 17.13
C ALA A 357 -4.63 -16.99 17.03
N ALA A 358 -5.12 -17.33 15.85
CA ALA A 358 -6.45 -17.89 15.66
C ALA A 358 -6.65 -19.16 16.51
N GLN A 359 -7.85 -19.33 17.04
CA GLN A 359 -8.20 -20.52 17.83
C GLN A 359 -9.57 -21.03 17.41
N MET A 360 -9.62 -22.33 17.11
CA MET A 360 -10.85 -23.03 16.73
C MET A 360 -11.54 -22.37 15.51
N GLU A 361 -12.81 -22.04 15.61
CA GLU A 361 -13.63 -21.63 14.48
C GLU A 361 -13.68 -20.12 14.22
N LEU A 362 -12.75 -19.33 14.82
CA LEU A 362 -12.69 -17.87 14.64
C LEU A 362 -11.30 -17.31 14.89
N ASN A 363 -10.89 -16.35 14.10
CA ASN A 363 -9.76 -15.47 14.43
C ASN A 363 -10.27 -14.18 15.10
N ALA A 364 -10.10 -14.07 16.42
CA ALA A 364 -10.53 -12.89 17.18
C ALA A 364 -9.62 -11.66 17.01
N MET A 365 -8.48 -11.80 16.28
CA MET A 365 -7.46 -10.75 16.13
C MET A 365 -7.60 -9.95 14.82
N GLU A 366 -8.63 -10.21 14.02
CA GLU A 366 -8.92 -9.46 12.78
C GLU A 366 -8.86 -7.93 12.93
N PRO A 367 -9.32 -7.30 14.02
CA PRO A 367 -9.27 -5.84 14.15
C PRO A 367 -7.88 -5.25 14.01
N VAL A 368 -6.86 -5.82 14.66
CA VAL A 368 -5.49 -5.33 14.55
C VAL A 368 -4.89 -5.63 13.18
N MET A 369 -5.27 -6.74 12.54
CA MET A 369 -4.85 -7.07 11.17
C MET A 369 -5.39 -6.05 10.18
N ALA A 370 -6.68 -5.76 10.24
CA ALA A 370 -7.33 -4.74 9.41
C ALA A 370 -6.68 -3.36 9.60
N GLN A 371 -6.45 -2.94 10.87
CA GLN A 371 -5.78 -1.67 11.16
C GLN A 371 -4.39 -1.60 10.52
N CYS A 372 -3.57 -2.66 10.66
CA CYS A 372 -2.22 -2.70 10.10
C CYS A 372 -2.23 -2.64 8.57
N ASP A 373 -3.15 -3.35 7.90
CA ASP A 373 -3.23 -3.40 6.44
C ASP A 373 -3.73 -2.08 5.85
N PHE A 374 -4.79 -1.49 6.41
CA PHE A 374 -5.29 -0.18 5.96
C PHE A 374 -4.24 0.91 6.19
N GLU A 375 -3.60 0.96 7.36
CA GLU A 375 -2.51 1.91 7.67
C GLU A 375 -1.35 1.75 6.69
N SER A 376 -0.92 0.51 6.41
CA SER A 376 0.19 0.24 5.50
C SER A 376 -0.10 0.71 4.08
N ALA A 377 -1.31 0.45 3.58
CA ALA A 377 -1.72 0.89 2.26
C ALA A 377 -1.79 2.43 2.16
N GLU A 378 -2.33 3.10 3.17
CA GLU A 378 -2.40 4.57 3.23
C GLU A 378 -1.00 5.20 3.28
N LEU A 379 -0.12 4.68 4.14
CA LEU A 379 1.26 5.14 4.23
C LEU A 379 2.00 4.98 2.90
N LEU A 380 1.81 3.87 2.19
CA LEU A 380 2.42 3.65 0.87
C LEU A 380 1.87 4.62 -0.17
N MET A 381 0.55 4.82 -0.27
CA MET A 381 -0.06 5.76 -1.21
C MET A 381 0.47 7.19 -1.00
N ASN A 382 0.44 7.67 0.24
CA ASN A 382 0.94 9.00 0.61
C ASN A 382 2.45 9.11 0.37
N GLY A 383 3.20 8.04 0.64
CA GLY A 383 4.64 7.95 0.39
C GLY A 383 4.97 8.01 -1.09
N PHE A 384 4.23 7.32 -1.95
CA PHE A 384 4.42 7.35 -3.41
C PHE A 384 4.18 8.75 -3.98
N ASP A 385 3.09 9.41 -3.59
CA ASP A 385 2.79 10.76 -4.04
C ASP A 385 3.83 11.78 -3.56
N THR A 386 4.22 11.66 -2.30
CA THR A 386 5.25 12.52 -1.71
C THR A 386 6.59 12.33 -2.43
N LEU A 387 7.03 11.08 -2.64
CA LEU A 387 8.28 10.78 -3.33
C LEU A 387 8.24 11.26 -4.79
N ARG A 388 7.13 11.02 -5.49
CA ARG A 388 6.92 11.45 -6.87
C ARG A 388 7.00 12.95 -7.00
N THR A 389 6.09 13.67 -6.34
CA THR A 389 5.90 15.11 -6.57
C THR A 389 6.97 15.99 -5.93
N LEU A 390 7.48 15.58 -4.77
CA LEU A 390 8.43 16.36 -4.00
C LEU A 390 9.91 15.95 -4.21
N CYS A 391 10.16 14.84 -4.89
CA CYS A 391 11.52 14.36 -5.14
C CYS A 391 11.72 14.00 -6.62
N VAL A 392 11.16 12.90 -7.12
CA VAL A 392 11.50 12.30 -8.42
C VAL A 392 11.30 13.27 -9.58
N ASP A 393 10.14 13.93 -9.66
CA ASP A 393 9.80 14.85 -10.76
C ASP A 393 10.79 16.00 -10.89
N GLY A 394 11.43 16.41 -9.80
CA GLY A 394 12.37 17.53 -9.78
C GLY A 394 13.87 17.16 -9.78
N ILE A 395 14.22 15.88 -9.94
CA ILE A 395 15.64 15.47 -10.02
C ILE A 395 16.30 16.05 -11.26
N THR A 396 17.55 16.55 -11.10
CA THR A 396 18.41 17.05 -12.19
C THR A 396 19.75 16.33 -12.19
N ALA A 397 20.26 15.96 -13.36
CA ALA A 397 21.53 15.23 -13.48
C ALA A 397 22.75 16.16 -13.44
N ASN A 398 23.81 15.75 -12.76
CA ASN A 398 25.14 16.39 -12.79
C ASN A 398 26.01 15.74 -13.88
N ARG A 399 25.74 16.08 -15.13
CA ARG A 399 26.29 15.43 -16.33
C ARG A 399 27.85 15.43 -16.36
N GLU A 400 28.46 16.56 -16.06
CA GLU A 400 29.91 16.68 -16.04
C GLU A 400 30.53 15.75 -14.99
N ARG A 401 29.97 15.74 -13.78
CA ARG A 401 30.47 14.89 -12.71
C ARG A 401 30.33 13.39 -13.04
N CYS A 402 29.22 13.00 -13.62
CA CYS A 402 29.02 11.62 -14.10
C CYS A 402 30.07 11.25 -15.19
N ALA A 403 30.29 12.14 -16.14
CA ALA A 403 31.29 11.94 -17.19
C ALA A 403 32.72 11.84 -16.63
N ASP A 404 33.06 12.68 -15.65
CA ASP A 404 34.38 12.65 -14.98
C ASP A 404 34.60 11.32 -14.24
N TYR A 405 33.59 10.77 -13.58
CA TYR A 405 33.71 9.43 -12.98
C TYR A 405 34.02 8.36 -14.02
N VAL A 406 33.35 8.36 -15.16
CA VAL A 406 33.61 7.38 -16.22
C VAL A 406 35.01 7.56 -16.78
N LYS A 407 35.43 8.81 -17.08
CA LYS A 407 36.74 9.11 -17.63
C LYS A 407 37.88 8.68 -16.73
N ASN A 408 37.72 8.84 -15.41
CA ASN A 408 38.77 8.55 -14.43
C ASN A 408 38.71 7.13 -13.87
N SER A 409 37.65 6.36 -14.16
CA SER A 409 37.51 5.00 -13.66
C SER A 409 38.39 4.02 -14.41
N ILE A 410 39.00 3.09 -13.66
CA ILE A 410 39.71 1.93 -14.21
C ILE A 410 38.70 0.94 -14.84
N GLY A 411 37.46 0.94 -14.43
CA GLY A 411 36.39 0.06 -14.90
C GLY A 411 36.14 0.11 -16.41
N VAL A 412 36.52 1.22 -17.08
CA VAL A 412 36.41 1.31 -18.55
C VAL A 412 37.26 0.30 -19.30
N VAL A 413 38.30 -0.25 -18.66
CA VAL A 413 39.14 -1.32 -19.23
C VAL A 413 38.31 -2.55 -19.58
N THR A 414 37.21 -2.78 -18.89
CA THR A 414 36.32 -3.92 -19.14
C THR A 414 35.71 -3.87 -20.54
N ALA A 415 35.41 -2.70 -21.06
CA ALA A 415 34.95 -2.52 -22.44
C ALA A 415 35.97 -2.99 -23.48
N LEU A 416 37.24 -3.00 -23.14
CA LEU A 416 38.36 -3.42 -24.00
C LEU A 416 38.60 -4.94 -24.00
N ASN A 417 38.13 -5.68 -22.98
CA ASN A 417 38.35 -7.11 -22.81
C ASN A 417 38.08 -7.96 -24.06
N PRO A 418 36.94 -7.76 -24.79
CA PRO A 418 36.64 -8.55 -25.97
C PRO A 418 37.73 -8.45 -27.05
N ILE A 419 38.43 -7.31 -27.11
CA ILE A 419 39.43 -6.98 -28.15
C ILE A 419 40.84 -7.33 -27.68
N ILE A 420 41.29 -6.81 -26.51
CA ILE A 420 42.66 -6.95 -26.04
C ILE A 420 42.89 -8.18 -25.13
N GLY A 421 41.83 -8.86 -24.71
CA GLY A 421 41.87 -10.00 -23.82
C GLY A 421 42.11 -9.65 -22.36
N TYR A 422 41.70 -10.54 -21.46
CA TYR A 422 41.74 -10.35 -20.00
C TYR A 422 43.14 -10.06 -19.46
N LYS A 423 44.19 -10.74 -19.98
CA LYS A 423 45.57 -10.60 -19.53
C LYS A 423 46.09 -9.15 -19.75
N ASN A 424 45.85 -8.59 -20.95
CA ASN A 424 46.28 -7.23 -21.28
C ASN A 424 45.45 -6.22 -20.47
N SER A 425 44.15 -6.43 -20.34
CA SER A 425 43.27 -5.59 -19.51
C SER A 425 43.71 -5.56 -18.05
N THR A 426 44.09 -6.72 -17.48
CA THR A 426 44.65 -6.79 -16.11
C THR A 426 45.96 -6.02 -15.95
N LYS A 427 46.85 -6.08 -16.97
CA LYS A 427 48.12 -5.33 -16.96
C LYS A 427 47.83 -3.84 -16.94
N ILE A 428 46.97 -3.34 -17.81
CA ILE A 428 46.60 -1.92 -17.89
C ILE A 428 45.92 -1.47 -16.58
N ALA A 429 44.97 -2.26 -16.05
CA ALA A 429 44.31 -1.93 -14.80
C ALA A 429 45.26 -1.80 -13.61
N LYS A 430 46.22 -2.73 -13.48
CA LYS A 430 47.25 -2.67 -12.43
C LYS A 430 48.12 -1.46 -12.53
N GLU A 431 48.54 -1.11 -13.76
CA GLU A 431 49.36 0.08 -14.00
C GLU A 431 48.59 1.38 -13.74
N ALA A 432 47.33 1.45 -14.18
CA ALA A 432 46.46 2.59 -13.90
C ALA A 432 46.27 2.80 -12.39
N LEU A 433 46.05 1.71 -11.64
CA LEU A 433 45.89 1.77 -10.19
C LEU A 433 47.17 2.23 -9.49
N ALA A 434 48.36 1.73 -9.92
CA ALA A 434 49.62 2.03 -9.31
C ALA A 434 50.13 3.46 -9.62
N THR A 435 49.82 3.99 -10.80
CA THR A 435 50.32 5.26 -11.30
C THR A 435 49.35 6.44 -11.24
N GLY A 436 48.04 6.15 -11.03
CA GLY A 436 46.96 7.13 -11.12
C GLY A 436 46.70 7.64 -12.55
N ARG A 437 47.25 6.99 -13.58
CA ARG A 437 47.07 7.35 -14.98
C ARG A 437 45.81 6.78 -15.59
N GLY A 438 45.23 7.47 -16.56
CA GLY A 438 44.02 7.03 -17.24
C GLY A 438 44.25 5.78 -18.09
N VAL A 439 43.25 4.88 -18.14
CA VAL A 439 43.24 3.66 -18.98
C VAL A 439 43.45 4.03 -20.47
N TYR A 440 42.84 5.12 -20.92
CA TYR A 440 42.94 5.59 -22.31
C TYR A 440 44.39 5.88 -22.71
N ASP A 441 45.09 6.66 -21.87
CA ASP A 441 46.48 7.06 -22.15
C ASP A 441 47.44 5.87 -22.12
N LEU A 442 47.27 4.96 -21.16
CA LEU A 442 48.09 3.75 -21.04
C LEU A 442 47.93 2.81 -22.23
N VAL A 443 46.70 2.63 -22.74
CA VAL A 443 46.43 1.78 -23.92
C VAL A 443 47.13 2.33 -25.17
N LEU A 444 47.09 3.65 -25.36
CA LEU A 444 47.77 4.32 -26.48
C LEU A 444 49.31 4.24 -26.36
N GLU A 445 49.85 4.52 -25.18
CA GLU A 445 51.32 4.49 -24.94
C GLU A 445 51.91 3.10 -25.15
N HIS A 446 51.20 2.05 -24.70
CA HIS A 446 51.62 0.67 -24.95
C HIS A 446 51.36 0.20 -26.39
N GLY A 447 50.77 1.01 -27.24
CA GLY A 447 50.47 0.67 -28.63
C GLY A 447 49.53 -0.53 -28.79
N ILE A 448 48.69 -0.78 -27.78
CA ILE A 448 47.76 -1.94 -27.79
C ILE A 448 46.64 -1.75 -28.80
N LEU A 449 46.09 -0.54 -28.90
CA LEU A 449 45.05 -0.13 -29.85
C LEU A 449 45.45 1.21 -30.50
N SER A 450 44.96 1.44 -31.73
CA SER A 450 45.06 2.78 -32.33
C SER A 450 44.05 3.73 -31.64
N LYS A 451 44.28 5.04 -31.82
CA LYS A 451 43.38 6.06 -31.29
C LYS A 451 41.97 5.88 -31.82
N GLU A 452 41.82 5.61 -33.14
CA GLU A 452 40.54 5.44 -33.82
C GLU A 452 39.80 4.20 -33.30
N GLU A 453 40.52 3.08 -33.02
CA GLU A 453 39.96 1.87 -32.45
C GLU A 453 39.48 2.12 -31.01
N LEU A 454 40.32 2.79 -30.22
CA LEU A 454 40.01 3.10 -28.81
C LEU A 454 38.81 4.06 -28.70
N ASP A 455 38.83 5.13 -29.49
CA ASP A 455 37.69 6.07 -29.59
C ASP A 455 36.38 5.37 -30.01
N THR A 456 36.48 4.37 -30.89
CA THR A 456 35.33 3.59 -31.30
C THR A 456 34.79 2.68 -30.20
N ILE A 457 35.68 1.97 -29.48
CA ILE A 457 35.28 1.07 -28.40
C ILE A 457 34.65 1.84 -27.22
N LEU A 458 35.24 2.98 -26.87
CA LEU A 458 34.84 3.78 -25.71
C LEU A 458 33.76 4.82 -26.03
N LYS A 459 33.10 4.75 -27.20
CA LYS A 459 31.89 5.51 -27.45
C LYS A 459 30.81 5.08 -26.47
N PRO A 460 30.05 6.02 -25.87
CA PRO A 460 29.01 5.71 -24.89
C PRO A 460 28.07 4.59 -25.33
N GLU A 461 27.55 4.64 -26.56
CA GLU A 461 26.64 3.65 -27.13
C GLU A 461 27.21 2.24 -27.24
N ASN A 462 28.55 2.09 -27.23
CA ASN A 462 29.24 0.82 -27.32
C ASN A 462 29.58 0.20 -25.95
N MET A 463 29.45 0.99 -24.87
CA MET A 463 29.77 0.56 -23.52
C MET A 463 28.53 0.15 -22.70
N ILE A 464 27.33 0.60 -23.08
CA ILE A 464 26.11 0.49 -22.28
C ILE A 464 25.18 -0.68 -22.70
N ARG A 465 25.56 -1.41 -23.74
CA ARG A 465 24.81 -2.55 -24.27
C ARG A 465 25.72 -3.47 -25.09
N PRO A 466 25.33 -4.73 -25.33
CA PRO A 466 26.08 -5.61 -26.22
C PRO A 466 26.11 -5.04 -27.65
N VAL A 467 27.35 -4.88 -28.19
CA VAL A 467 27.57 -4.35 -29.55
C VAL A 467 28.65 -5.21 -30.23
N LYS A 468 28.44 -5.56 -31.50
CA LYS A 468 29.44 -6.22 -32.33
C LYS A 468 30.29 -5.14 -33.01
N LEU A 469 31.54 -4.97 -32.58
CA LEU A 469 32.49 -4.04 -33.18
C LEU A 469 33.30 -4.76 -34.29
N ASN A 470 33.54 -4.06 -35.42
CA ASN A 470 34.40 -4.56 -36.53
C ASN A 470 35.88 -4.32 -36.25
N ILE A 471 36.34 -4.70 -35.06
CA ILE A 471 37.73 -4.58 -34.66
C ILE A 471 38.26 -6.01 -34.39
N LYS A 472 39.40 -6.36 -34.98
CA LYS A 472 39.98 -7.71 -34.81
C LYS A 472 40.47 -7.91 -33.37
N PRO A 473 40.07 -9.00 -32.70
CA PRO A 473 40.64 -9.34 -31.39
C PRO A 473 42.17 -9.50 -31.43
N ARG A 474 42.85 -8.95 -30.40
CA ARG A 474 44.32 -9.00 -30.22
C ARG A 474 44.64 -9.74 -28.91
N LYS A 475 43.99 -10.87 -28.70
CA LYS A 475 44.11 -11.68 -27.47
C LYS A 475 45.49 -12.32 -27.36
#